data_dd97d1afd9f70b2d4e355f273a8c9114
#
_entry.id   dd97d1afd9f70b2d4e355f273a8c9114
#
_cell.length_a   1.000
_cell.length_b   1.000
_cell.length_c   1.000
_cell.angle_alpha   90.00
_cell.angle_beta   90.00
_cell.angle_gamma   90.00
#
_symmetry.space_group_name_H-M   'P 1'
#
loop_
_entity.id
_entity.type
_entity.pdbx_description
1 polymer ?
#
loop_
_entity_poly.entity_id
_entity_poly.type
_entity_poly.pdbx_seq_one_letter_code
_entity_poly.pdbx_strand_id
1 'polypeptide(L)'
;MYRKILDYIRRNRLFAPGDRVIVALSGGADSVCLLVVLNELREVLGLELKAVHVHHGLRGEEADRDRDYARELSEKLGVAFSCIQVDAALYAREQGMSVEEAGRHLRYQIFEKERLEFSGTKIAVAHHRDDQAETILYNLFRGTGLKGLGGMRPVRDRIVRPLLSVGREEILAYLEEKGISYCEDSTNAQTDYVRNRIRSQILPEIREQVNKRAGENILHAGEMAAQADEYLEKQAEGILKARGVWERDKAGTKRARGVGAKALLAEDDIIRNYVIRRMIRSVNESMKDITMTHVESAAALLFGSSGRQVDLPCGLIAVRTPGELWIKKKKTEELVDKEKDFPLPKLDFKVFPYKKGQEIPKNGYTKWFDYDKIKCALSVRYRETGDYMTLAGGGKKTIKAFMIDEKIPKEEREKIPLVAEGSHVLWVIGHRISEYYKITDDTHTVIQMQLDGGKNNG
;
A
#
# COMPACT_ATOMS: atom_id res chain seq x y z
N MET A 1 -16.38 -33.84 -12.88
CA MET A 1 -15.86 -32.49 -12.56
C MET A 1 -16.80 -31.37 -13.02
N TYR A 2 -17.29 -31.33 -14.26
CA TYR A 2 -18.17 -30.31 -14.86
C TYR A 2 -19.34 -29.87 -13.95
N ARG A 3 -20.19 -30.81 -13.48
CA ARG A 3 -21.33 -30.50 -12.59
C ARG A 3 -20.91 -29.79 -11.31
N LYS A 4 -19.83 -30.25 -10.69
CA LYS A 4 -19.30 -29.67 -9.44
C LYS A 4 -18.88 -28.21 -9.62
N ILE A 5 -18.25 -27.87 -10.76
CA ILE A 5 -17.89 -26.50 -11.10
C ILE A 5 -19.13 -25.66 -11.40
N LEU A 6 -20.10 -26.17 -12.15
CA LEU A 6 -21.34 -25.48 -12.47
C LEU A 6 -22.12 -25.12 -11.18
N ASP A 7 -22.25 -26.09 -10.27
CA ASP A 7 -22.92 -25.88 -8.98
C ASP A 7 -22.18 -24.84 -8.12
N TYR A 8 -20.84 -24.88 -8.13
CA TYR A 8 -20.01 -23.89 -7.44
C TYR A 8 -20.19 -22.49 -8.03
N ILE A 9 -20.19 -22.36 -9.36
CA ILE A 9 -20.43 -21.09 -10.09
C ILE A 9 -21.79 -20.51 -9.69
N ARG A 10 -22.84 -21.32 -9.71
CA ARG A 10 -24.21 -20.90 -9.35
C ARG A 10 -24.35 -20.51 -7.89
N ARG A 11 -23.83 -21.32 -6.97
CA ARG A 11 -23.88 -21.06 -5.51
C ARG A 11 -23.20 -19.75 -5.16
N ASN A 12 -22.04 -19.47 -5.77
CA ASN A 12 -21.26 -18.27 -5.48
C ASN A 12 -21.57 -17.09 -6.42
N ARG A 13 -22.52 -17.25 -7.34
CA ARG A 13 -22.93 -16.21 -8.31
C ARG A 13 -21.72 -15.60 -9.03
N LEU A 14 -20.83 -16.46 -9.58
CA LEU A 14 -19.60 -16.01 -10.20
C LEU A 14 -19.86 -15.23 -11.49
N PHE A 15 -20.89 -15.63 -12.22
CA PHE A 15 -21.28 -15.02 -13.48
C PHE A 15 -22.77 -14.70 -13.54
N ALA A 16 -23.09 -13.72 -14.36
CA ALA A 16 -24.45 -13.40 -14.80
C ALA A 16 -24.58 -13.68 -16.31
N PRO A 17 -25.80 -13.99 -16.81
CA PRO A 17 -26.03 -14.09 -18.24
C PRO A 17 -25.62 -12.81 -18.98
N GLY A 18 -24.91 -12.95 -20.09
CA GLY A 18 -24.35 -11.83 -20.85
C GLY A 18 -22.98 -11.33 -20.36
N ASP A 19 -22.39 -11.98 -19.33
CA ASP A 19 -21.04 -11.63 -18.91
C ASP A 19 -20.01 -11.91 -20.01
N ARG A 20 -19.14 -10.93 -20.25
CA ARG A 20 -17.96 -11.02 -21.12
C ARG A 20 -16.73 -11.26 -20.25
N VAL A 21 -16.09 -12.42 -20.43
CA VAL A 21 -15.10 -12.93 -19.48
C VAL A 21 -13.72 -13.03 -20.11
N ILE A 22 -12.75 -12.36 -19.52
CA ILE A 22 -11.32 -12.60 -19.79
C ILE A 22 -10.90 -13.87 -19.05
N VAL A 23 -10.39 -14.86 -19.78
CA VAL A 23 -9.85 -16.10 -19.19
C VAL A 23 -8.33 -16.02 -19.21
N ALA A 24 -7.72 -16.03 -18.03
CA ALA A 24 -6.27 -16.04 -17.88
C ALA A 24 -5.71 -17.41 -18.30
N LEU A 25 -4.97 -17.46 -19.40
CA LEU A 25 -4.45 -18.69 -20.01
C LEU A 25 -2.92 -18.66 -20.03
N SER A 26 -2.27 -19.46 -19.18
CA SER A 26 -0.80 -19.57 -19.14
C SER A 26 -0.24 -20.72 -19.99
N GLY A 27 -1.08 -21.65 -20.44
CA GLY A 27 -0.69 -22.90 -21.09
C GLY A 27 -0.60 -24.10 -20.13
N GLY A 28 -0.44 -23.89 -18.83
CA GLY A 28 -0.40 -24.94 -17.83
C GLY A 28 -1.78 -25.55 -17.54
N ALA A 29 -1.79 -26.79 -16.99
CA ALA A 29 -2.98 -27.62 -16.80
C ALA A 29 -4.19 -26.90 -16.20
N ASP A 30 -3.97 -26.10 -15.14
CA ASP A 30 -5.07 -25.42 -14.44
C ASP A 30 -5.75 -24.39 -15.32
N SER A 31 -4.96 -23.58 -16.05
CA SER A 31 -5.47 -22.54 -16.93
C SER A 31 -6.13 -23.12 -18.20
N VAL A 32 -5.60 -24.20 -18.70
CA VAL A 32 -6.18 -24.98 -19.80
C VAL A 32 -7.53 -25.56 -19.40
N CYS A 33 -7.58 -26.21 -18.24
CA CYS A 33 -8.82 -26.73 -17.67
C CYS A 33 -9.88 -25.64 -17.47
N LEU A 34 -9.48 -24.46 -16.95
CA LEU A 34 -10.38 -23.33 -16.78
C LEU A 34 -11.01 -22.91 -18.11
N LEU A 35 -10.19 -22.75 -19.17
CA LEU A 35 -10.67 -22.35 -20.49
C LEU A 35 -11.64 -23.38 -21.06
N VAL A 36 -11.26 -24.68 -21.01
CA VAL A 36 -12.09 -25.78 -21.55
C VAL A 36 -13.43 -25.85 -20.86
N VAL A 37 -13.45 -25.85 -19.52
CA VAL A 37 -14.70 -25.94 -18.75
C VAL A 37 -15.58 -24.70 -18.97
N LEU A 38 -15.02 -23.50 -18.99
CA LEU A 38 -15.79 -22.29 -19.27
C LEU A 38 -16.34 -22.28 -20.69
N ASN A 39 -15.58 -22.80 -21.66
CA ASN A 39 -16.05 -22.97 -23.04
C ASN A 39 -17.23 -23.95 -23.14
N GLU A 40 -17.18 -25.09 -22.44
CA GLU A 40 -18.31 -26.03 -22.37
C GLU A 40 -19.55 -25.42 -21.68
N LEU A 41 -19.30 -24.51 -20.70
CA LEU A 41 -20.37 -23.86 -19.93
C LEU A 41 -20.90 -22.57 -20.59
N ARG A 42 -20.24 -22.06 -21.64
CA ARG A 42 -20.52 -20.72 -22.18
C ARG A 42 -21.98 -20.52 -22.60
N GLU A 43 -22.59 -21.53 -23.23
CA GLU A 43 -23.99 -21.45 -23.67
C GLU A 43 -24.95 -21.56 -22.47
N VAL A 44 -24.69 -22.47 -21.54
CA VAL A 44 -25.51 -22.69 -20.35
C VAL A 44 -25.53 -21.47 -19.43
N LEU A 45 -24.40 -20.73 -19.38
CA LEU A 45 -24.23 -19.55 -18.54
C LEU A 45 -24.42 -18.22 -19.30
N GLY A 46 -24.58 -18.28 -20.63
CA GLY A 46 -24.70 -17.11 -21.49
C GLY A 46 -23.43 -16.24 -21.49
N LEU A 47 -22.24 -16.85 -21.62
CA LEU A 47 -20.95 -16.14 -21.56
C LEU A 47 -20.34 -15.89 -22.92
N GLU A 48 -19.64 -14.76 -23.05
CA GLU A 48 -18.69 -14.50 -24.12
C GLU A 48 -17.27 -14.55 -23.57
N LEU A 49 -16.39 -15.34 -24.19
CA LEU A 49 -15.04 -15.61 -23.67
C LEU A 49 -13.96 -14.99 -24.54
N LYS A 50 -12.92 -14.47 -23.91
CA LYS A 50 -11.64 -14.10 -24.54
C LYS A 50 -10.50 -14.63 -23.69
N ALA A 51 -9.62 -15.45 -24.28
CA ALA A 51 -8.41 -15.95 -23.61
C ALA A 51 -7.29 -14.91 -23.72
N VAL A 52 -6.57 -14.71 -22.61
CA VAL A 52 -5.44 -13.77 -22.56
C VAL A 52 -4.23 -14.47 -21.99
N HIS A 53 -3.16 -14.51 -22.78
CA HIS A 53 -1.85 -15.02 -22.39
C HIS A 53 -0.89 -13.84 -22.11
N VAL A 54 -0.15 -13.92 -21.01
CA VAL A 54 0.89 -12.94 -20.67
C VAL A 54 2.26 -13.60 -20.79
N HIS A 55 3.02 -13.16 -21.77
CA HIS A 55 4.37 -13.64 -22.02
C HIS A 55 5.38 -12.78 -21.26
N HIS A 56 6.01 -13.33 -20.22
CA HIS A 56 6.86 -12.57 -19.28
C HIS A 56 8.30 -12.34 -19.76
N GLY A 57 8.72 -12.89 -20.88
CA GLY A 57 10.08 -12.74 -21.44
C GLY A 57 11.19 -13.48 -20.68
N LEU A 58 10.86 -14.31 -19.69
CA LEU A 58 11.84 -14.88 -18.75
C LEU A 58 12.39 -16.24 -19.14
N ARG A 59 11.75 -17.00 -20.07
CA ARG A 59 12.04 -18.42 -20.33
C ARG A 59 12.37 -18.74 -21.79
N GLY A 60 12.62 -17.75 -22.65
CA GLY A 60 12.97 -17.96 -24.05
C GLY A 60 11.99 -18.92 -24.78
N GLU A 61 12.50 -20.00 -25.37
CA GLU A 61 11.73 -20.96 -26.19
C GLU A 61 10.57 -21.65 -25.44
N GLU A 62 10.67 -21.87 -24.12
CA GLU A 62 9.55 -22.45 -23.37
C GLU A 62 8.34 -21.50 -23.31
N ALA A 63 8.59 -20.21 -23.12
CA ALA A 63 7.52 -19.23 -23.09
C ALA A 63 6.88 -19.04 -24.47
N ASP A 64 7.66 -19.16 -25.56
CA ASP A 64 7.16 -19.13 -26.93
C ASP A 64 6.29 -20.36 -27.21
N ARG A 65 6.71 -21.55 -26.80
CA ARG A 65 5.92 -22.79 -26.89
C ARG A 65 4.58 -22.66 -26.14
N ASP A 66 4.61 -22.13 -24.91
CA ASP A 66 3.41 -21.95 -24.10
C ASP A 66 2.42 -20.96 -24.74
N ARG A 67 2.93 -19.88 -25.33
CA ARG A 67 2.14 -18.93 -26.13
C ARG A 67 1.48 -19.59 -27.33
N ASP A 68 2.26 -20.32 -28.12
CA ASP A 68 1.79 -20.93 -29.37
C ASP A 68 0.75 -22.00 -29.06
N TYR A 69 0.98 -22.82 -28.05
CA TYR A 69 -0.01 -23.78 -27.55
C TYR A 69 -1.31 -23.08 -27.08
N ALA A 70 -1.20 -22.00 -26.31
CA ALA A 70 -2.37 -21.25 -25.85
C ALA A 70 -3.19 -20.66 -26.98
N ARG A 71 -2.53 -20.21 -28.04
CA ARG A 71 -3.16 -19.71 -29.27
C ARG A 71 -3.91 -20.83 -30.00
N GLU A 72 -3.22 -21.95 -30.31
CA GLU A 72 -3.80 -23.08 -31.01
C GLU A 72 -5.03 -23.67 -30.28
N LEU A 73 -4.93 -23.80 -28.95
CA LEU A 73 -6.05 -24.25 -28.12
C LEU A 73 -7.25 -23.28 -28.21
N SER A 74 -7.00 -21.98 -28.14
CA SER A 74 -8.05 -20.97 -28.20
C SER A 74 -8.75 -20.98 -29.56
N GLU A 75 -7.99 -21.11 -30.67
CA GLU A 75 -8.50 -21.23 -32.03
C GLU A 75 -9.35 -22.49 -32.18
N LYS A 76 -8.86 -23.63 -31.70
CA LYS A 76 -9.60 -24.92 -31.71
C LYS A 76 -10.93 -24.85 -30.95
N LEU A 77 -10.99 -24.07 -29.87
CA LEU A 77 -12.18 -23.87 -29.06
C LEU A 77 -13.09 -22.73 -29.57
N GLY A 78 -12.69 -22.02 -30.61
CA GLY A 78 -13.44 -20.88 -31.14
C GLY A 78 -13.53 -19.71 -30.13
N VAL A 79 -12.48 -19.51 -29.34
CA VAL A 79 -12.35 -18.45 -28.33
C VAL A 79 -11.37 -17.38 -28.81
N ALA A 80 -11.75 -16.12 -28.77
CA ALA A 80 -10.85 -15.01 -29.10
C ALA A 80 -9.60 -15.04 -28.21
N PHE A 81 -8.43 -14.77 -28.80
CA PHE A 81 -7.13 -14.86 -28.13
C PHE A 81 -6.33 -13.58 -28.23
N SER A 82 -5.69 -13.15 -27.15
CA SER A 82 -4.67 -12.11 -27.13
C SER A 82 -3.43 -12.59 -26.39
N CYS A 83 -2.25 -12.23 -26.90
CA CYS A 83 -0.99 -12.45 -26.24
C CYS A 83 -0.28 -11.11 -26.06
N ILE A 84 0.11 -10.79 -24.84
CA ILE A 84 0.84 -9.58 -24.49
C ILE A 84 2.20 -9.94 -23.91
N GLN A 85 3.25 -9.42 -24.52
CA GLN A 85 4.62 -9.59 -24.06
C GLN A 85 4.98 -8.47 -23.10
N VAL A 86 5.66 -8.80 -22.00
CA VAL A 86 6.16 -7.86 -20.99
C VAL A 86 7.56 -8.26 -20.53
N ASP A 87 8.32 -7.28 -20.08
CA ASP A 87 9.61 -7.50 -19.40
C ASP A 87 9.41 -7.35 -17.89
N ALA A 88 9.17 -8.50 -17.22
CA ALA A 88 8.98 -8.54 -15.79
C ALA A 88 10.26 -8.20 -15.01
N ALA A 89 11.45 -8.48 -15.58
CA ALA A 89 12.72 -8.20 -14.94
C ALA A 89 13.04 -6.69 -14.93
N LEU A 90 12.77 -6.02 -16.04
CA LEU A 90 12.91 -4.56 -16.13
C LEU A 90 11.94 -3.86 -15.15
N TYR A 91 10.67 -4.25 -15.17
CA TYR A 91 9.66 -3.67 -14.29
C TYR A 91 10.00 -3.88 -12.80
N ALA A 92 10.52 -5.05 -12.43
CA ALA A 92 10.96 -5.34 -11.06
C ALA A 92 12.06 -4.38 -10.59
N ARG A 93 13.05 -4.09 -11.46
CA ARG A 93 14.14 -3.14 -11.16
C ARG A 93 13.62 -1.73 -10.99
N GLU A 94 12.74 -1.27 -11.89
CA GLU A 94 12.19 0.09 -11.86
C GLU A 94 11.32 0.33 -10.61
N GLN A 95 10.58 -0.68 -10.17
CA GLN A 95 9.66 -0.56 -9.03
C GLN A 95 10.27 -1.01 -7.69
N GLY A 96 11.50 -1.54 -7.68
CA GLY A 96 12.16 -2.00 -6.46
C GLY A 96 11.47 -3.20 -5.79
N MET A 97 10.92 -4.12 -6.59
CA MET A 97 10.21 -5.30 -6.10
C MET A 97 10.82 -6.60 -6.65
N SER A 98 10.37 -7.76 -6.14
CA SER A 98 10.80 -9.06 -6.68
C SER A 98 10.25 -9.29 -8.10
N VAL A 99 10.94 -10.09 -8.92
CA VAL A 99 10.49 -10.43 -10.28
C VAL A 99 9.14 -11.16 -10.27
N GLU A 100 8.88 -11.99 -9.25
CA GLU A 100 7.60 -12.66 -9.08
C GLU A 100 6.46 -11.67 -8.81
N GLU A 101 6.69 -10.71 -7.89
CA GLU A 101 5.71 -9.66 -7.57
C GLU A 101 5.45 -8.77 -8.79
N ALA A 102 6.51 -8.41 -9.52
CA ALA A 102 6.43 -7.66 -10.78
C ALA A 102 5.61 -8.42 -11.84
N GLY A 103 5.92 -9.70 -12.06
CA GLY A 103 5.18 -10.54 -12.98
C GLY A 103 3.69 -10.68 -12.60
N ARG A 104 3.41 -10.82 -11.30
CA ARG A 104 2.04 -10.82 -10.80
C ARG A 104 1.34 -9.48 -11.03
N HIS A 105 2.00 -8.36 -10.75
CA HIS A 105 1.45 -7.02 -10.93
C HIS A 105 1.12 -6.75 -12.39
N LEU A 106 2.09 -6.97 -13.28
CA LEU A 106 1.91 -6.80 -14.74
C LEU A 106 0.77 -7.67 -15.28
N ARG A 107 0.68 -8.93 -14.83
CA ARG A 107 -0.39 -9.85 -15.24
C ARG A 107 -1.78 -9.28 -14.96
N TYR A 108 -2.02 -8.76 -13.75
CA TYR A 108 -3.33 -8.18 -13.42
C TYR A 108 -3.59 -6.84 -14.12
N GLN A 109 -2.57 -6.02 -14.36
CA GLN A 109 -2.70 -4.81 -15.18
C GLN A 109 -3.13 -5.14 -16.62
N ILE A 110 -2.51 -6.16 -17.21
CA ILE A 110 -2.84 -6.62 -18.56
C ILE A 110 -4.25 -7.17 -18.61
N PHE A 111 -4.63 -8.05 -17.69
CA PHE A 111 -6.00 -8.58 -17.66
C PHE A 111 -7.04 -7.48 -17.53
N GLU A 112 -6.77 -6.45 -16.73
CA GLU A 112 -7.70 -5.31 -16.60
C GLU A 112 -7.75 -4.46 -17.88
N LYS A 113 -6.60 -4.22 -18.54
CA LYS A 113 -6.54 -3.54 -19.83
C LYS A 113 -7.35 -4.31 -20.89
N GLU A 114 -7.07 -5.60 -21.08
CA GLU A 114 -7.75 -6.47 -22.02
C GLU A 114 -9.26 -6.58 -21.71
N ARG A 115 -9.61 -6.58 -20.42
CA ARG A 115 -11.01 -6.54 -20.01
C ARG A 115 -11.71 -5.27 -20.48
N LEU A 116 -11.07 -4.10 -20.32
CA LEU A 116 -11.64 -2.83 -20.77
C LEU A 116 -11.79 -2.79 -22.28
N GLU A 117 -10.77 -3.23 -23.05
CA GLU A 117 -10.79 -3.29 -24.50
C GLU A 117 -11.85 -4.26 -25.04
N PHE A 118 -12.03 -5.40 -24.35
CA PHE A 118 -13.07 -6.38 -24.67
C PHE A 118 -14.47 -5.96 -24.19
N SER A 119 -14.61 -4.84 -23.48
CA SER A 119 -15.82 -4.48 -22.72
C SER A 119 -16.24 -5.60 -21.75
N GLY A 120 -15.26 -6.29 -21.17
CA GLY A 120 -15.44 -7.44 -20.29
C GLY A 120 -15.93 -7.04 -18.90
N THR A 121 -16.70 -7.92 -18.29
CA THR A 121 -17.30 -7.74 -16.96
C THR A 121 -16.51 -8.48 -15.88
N LYS A 122 -15.86 -9.59 -16.25
CA LYS A 122 -15.15 -10.48 -15.32
C LYS A 122 -13.78 -10.91 -15.86
N ILE A 123 -12.90 -11.31 -14.93
CA ILE A 123 -11.61 -11.94 -15.21
C ILE A 123 -11.60 -13.28 -14.47
N ALA A 124 -11.55 -14.38 -15.18
CA ALA A 124 -11.48 -15.73 -14.62
C ALA A 124 -10.02 -16.17 -14.48
N VAL A 125 -9.64 -16.65 -13.30
CA VAL A 125 -8.30 -17.15 -12.98
C VAL A 125 -8.36 -18.57 -12.43
N ALA A 126 -7.36 -19.38 -12.75
CA ALA A 126 -7.35 -20.84 -12.55
C ALA A 126 -6.89 -21.29 -11.15
N HIS A 127 -7.10 -20.49 -10.11
CA HIS A 127 -6.82 -20.97 -8.76
C HIS A 127 -7.79 -22.10 -8.38
N HIS A 128 -7.23 -23.16 -7.82
CA HIS A 128 -7.95 -24.38 -7.46
C HIS A 128 -7.92 -24.66 -5.95
N ARG A 129 -8.52 -25.76 -5.51
CA ARG A 129 -8.71 -26.12 -4.10
C ARG A 129 -7.38 -26.26 -3.33
N ASP A 130 -6.34 -26.80 -3.95
CA ASP A 130 -5.05 -26.96 -3.28
C ASP A 130 -4.35 -25.61 -3.10
N ASP A 131 -4.44 -24.68 -4.06
CA ASP A 131 -3.98 -23.29 -3.90
C ASP A 131 -4.67 -22.59 -2.73
N GLN A 132 -5.93 -22.93 -2.47
CA GLN A 132 -6.68 -22.38 -1.34
C GLN A 132 -6.08 -22.86 -0.01
N ALA A 133 -5.80 -24.16 0.13
CA ALA A 133 -5.17 -24.72 1.32
C ALA A 133 -3.77 -24.11 1.57
N GLU A 134 -2.96 -23.96 0.50
CA GLU A 134 -1.67 -23.27 0.56
C GLU A 134 -1.81 -21.82 1.04
N THR A 135 -2.79 -21.11 0.52
CA THR A 135 -3.05 -19.69 0.88
C THR A 135 -3.46 -19.56 2.34
N ILE A 136 -4.32 -20.46 2.84
CA ILE A 136 -4.76 -20.47 4.25
C ILE A 136 -3.56 -20.69 5.17
N LEU A 137 -2.73 -21.73 4.90
CA LEU A 137 -1.52 -22.01 5.68
C LEU A 137 -0.51 -20.85 5.63
N TYR A 138 -0.26 -20.33 4.43
CA TYR A 138 0.64 -19.18 4.29
C TYR A 138 0.18 -17.99 5.12
N ASN A 139 -1.10 -17.68 5.10
CA ASN A 139 -1.68 -16.61 5.88
C ASN A 139 -1.61 -16.89 7.38
N LEU A 140 -1.92 -18.13 7.80
CA LEU A 140 -1.82 -18.57 9.20
C LEU A 140 -0.42 -18.35 9.77
N PHE A 141 0.61 -18.78 9.04
CA PHE A 141 2.01 -18.63 9.47
C PHE A 141 2.48 -17.16 9.51
N ARG A 142 1.81 -16.28 8.78
CA ARG A 142 2.06 -14.83 8.84
C ARG A 142 1.28 -14.10 9.93
N GLY A 143 0.48 -14.79 10.71
CA GLY A 143 -0.29 -14.17 11.80
C GLY A 143 -1.45 -13.30 11.31
N THR A 144 -2.24 -13.81 10.39
CA THR A 144 -3.42 -13.09 9.87
C THR A 144 -4.64 -13.25 10.78
N GLY A 145 -5.60 -12.32 10.68
CA GLY A 145 -6.94 -12.48 11.29
C GLY A 145 -7.88 -13.34 10.43
N LEU A 146 -9.14 -13.47 10.88
CA LEU A 146 -10.18 -14.30 10.23
C LEU A 146 -10.29 -14.08 8.73
N LYS A 147 -10.22 -12.83 8.27
CA LYS A 147 -10.27 -12.49 6.84
C LYS A 147 -9.19 -13.18 6.01
N GLY A 148 -7.97 -13.25 6.50
CA GLY A 148 -6.88 -13.91 5.79
C GLY A 148 -6.93 -15.43 5.95
N LEU A 149 -7.39 -15.95 7.10
CA LEU A 149 -7.65 -17.38 7.32
C LEU A 149 -8.76 -17.89 6.40
N GLY A 150 -9.72 -17.07 6.00
CA GLY A 150 -10.71 -17.41 4.99
C GLY A 150 -10.14 -17.67 3.59
N GLY A 151 -8.85 -17.39 3.38
CA GLY A 151 -8.16 -17.65 2.11
C GLY A 151 -8.66 -16.78 0.95
N MET A 152 -8.68 -17.34 -0.25
CA MET A 152 -9.14 -16.67 -1.46
C MET A 152 -10.66 -16.70 -1.55
N ARG A 153 -11.27 -15.56 -1.83
CA ARG A 153 -12.73 -15.47 -2.09
C ARG A 153 -13.05 -15.98 -3.51
N PRO A 154 -14.20 -16.65 -3.69
CA PRO A 154 -14.71 -17.04 -5.02
C PRO A 154 -14.79 -15.85 -6.00
N VAL A 155 -15.23 -14.70 -5.48
CA VAL A 155 -15.28 -13.42 -6.18
C VAL A 155 -14.50 -12.38 -5.38
N ARG A 156 -13.62 -11.66 -6.07
CA ARG A 156 -12.95 -10.47 -5.53
C ARG A 156 -12.97 -9.39 -6.60
N ASP A 157 -13.77 -8.37 -6.40
CA ASP A 157 -14.01 -7.32 -7.37
C ASP A 157 -14.52 -7.91 -8.71
N ARG A 158 -13.71 -7.86 -9.76
CA ARG A 158 -14.03 -8.45 -11.07
C ARG A 158 -13.38 -9.81 -11.31
N ILE A 159 -12.55 -10.26 -10.39
CA ILE A 159 -11.83 -11.53 -10.49
C ILE A 159 -12.71 -12.65 -9.93
N VAL A 160 -12.90 -13.70 -10.71
CA VAL A 160 -13.63 -14.91 -10.33
C VAL A 160 -12.73 -16.14 -10.39
N ARG A 161 -13.00 -17.14 -9.55
CA ARG A 161 -12.19 -18.36 -9.38
C ARG A 161 -13.07 -19.61 -9.49
N PRO A 162 -13.44 -20.02 -10.70
CA PRO A 162 -14.36 -21.15 -10.88
C PRO A 162 -13.84 -22.50 -10.39
N LEU A 163 -12.49 -22.67 -10.40
CA LEU A 163 -11.87 -23.96 -10.03
C LEU A 163 -11.61 -24.14 -8.53
N LEU A 164 -11.95 -23.18 -7.64
CA LEU A 164 -11.72 -23.33 -6.18
C LEU A 164 -12.42 -24.54 -5.56
N SER A 165 -13.43 -25.10 -6.22
CA SER A 165 -14.14 -26.30 -5.74
C SER A 165 -13.44 -27.61 -6.08
N VAL A 166 -12.49 -27.64 -7.00
CA VAL A 166 -11.84 -28.85 -7.51
C VAL A 166 -10.35 -28.87 -7.17
N GLY A 167 -9.80 -30.07 -6.94
CA GLY A 167 -8.38 -30.26 -6.70
C GLY A 167 -7.60 -30.51 -7.99
N ARG A 168 -6.27 -30.42 -7.87
CA ARG A 168 -5.36 -30.61 -9.01
C ARG A 168 -5.51 -31.99 -9.66
N GLU A 169 -5.69 -33.04 -8.87
CA GLU A 169 -5.91 -34.41 -9.40
C GLU A 169 -7.18 -34.49 -10.25
N GLU A 170 -8.28 -33.85 -9.80
CA GLU A 170 -9.52 -33.78 -10.56
C GLU A 170 -9.35 -33.00 -11.88
N ILE A 171 -8.49 -31.96 -11.90
CA ILE A 171 -8.16 -31.18 -13.09
C ILE A 171 -7.39 -32.05 -14.09
N LEU A 172 -6.35 -32.75 -13.65
CA LEU A 172 -5.53 -33.59 -14.50
C LEU A 172 -6.34 -34.76 -15.10
N ALA A 173 -7.12 -35.45 -14.27
CA ALA A 173 -8.00 -36.52 -14.72
C ALA A 173 -9.05 -36.06 -15.77
N TYR A 174 -9.55 -34.82 -15.59
CA TYR A 174 -10.50 -34.26 -16.55
C TYR A 174 -9.83 -33.93 -17.90
N LEU A 175 -8.63 -33.38 -17.90
CA LEU A 175 -7.90 -33.08 -19.14
C LEU A 175 -7.52 -34.40 -19.87
N GLU A 176 -7.11 -35.43 -19.13
CA GLU A 176 -6.82 -36.75 -19.68
C GLU A 176 -8.07 -37.39 -20.31
N GLU A 177 -9.21 -37.36 -19.60
CA GLU A 177 -10.52 -37.87 -20.13
C GLU A 177 -10.89 -37.16 -21.44
N LYS A 178 -10.57 -35.87 -21.57
CA LYS A 178 -10.85 -35.08 -22.77
C LYS A 178 -9.79 -35.21 -23.86
N GLY A 179 -8.67 -35.86 -23.61
CA GLY A 179 -7.53 -35.94 -24.51
C GLY A 179 -6.88 -34.57 -24.81
N ILE A 180 -6.89 -33.68 -23.83
CA ILE A 180 -6.34 -32.32 -23.94
C ILE A 180 -4.98 -32.28 -23.26
N SER A 181 -3.94 -31.97 -24.04
CA SER A 181 -2.59 -31.74 -23.52
C SER A 181 -2.47 -30.37 -22.83
N TYR A 182 -1.35 -30.15 -22.17
CA TYR A 182 -0.98 -28.88 -21.52
C TYR A 182 0.52 -28.74 -21.47
N CYS A 183 1.03 -27.52 -21.23
CA CYS A 183 2.45 -27.27 -21.07
C CYS A 183 2.85 -27.52 -19.61
N GLU A 184 3.97 -28.24 -19.41
CA GLU A 184 4.59 -28.39 -18.08
C GLU A 184 5.53 -27.23 -17.81
N ASP A 185 5.40 -26.62 -16.64
CA ASP A 185 6.23 -25.50 -16.21
C ASP A 185 7.44 -26.02 -15.41
N SER A 186 8.64 -25.89 -15.98
CA SER A 186 9.90 -26.32 -15.37
C SER A 186 10.22 -25.59 -14.04
N THR A 187 9.65 -24.39 -13.82
CA THR A 187 9.88 -23.62 -12.58
C THR A 187 9.05 -24.06 -11.38
N ASN A 188 8.09 -24.98 -11.57
CA ASN A 188 7.33 -25.55 -10.46
C ASN A 188 8.20 -26.33 -9.46
N ALA A 189 9.41 -26.76 -9.86
CA ALA A 189 10.38 -27.45 -9.03
C ALA A 189 11.23 -26.53 -8.13
N GLN A 190 11.19 -25.20 -8.32
CA GLN A 190 11.99 -24.26 -7.52
C GLN A 190 11.33 -24.02 -6.16
N THR A 191 12.03 -24.41 -5.07
CA THR A 191 11.54 -24.32 -3.67
C THR A 191 11.91 -23.02 -2.96
N ASP A 192 12.50 -22.04 -3.66
CA ASP A 192 13.01 -20.79 -3.07
C ASP A 192 11.90 -19.90 -2.48
N TYR A 193 10.67 -20.08 -2.91
CA TYR A 193 9.52 -19.33 -2.43
C TYR A 193 8.75 -20.09 -1.34
N VAL A 194 8.38 -19.40 -0.28
CA VAL A 194 7.64 -19.95 0.88
C VAL A 194 6.39 -20.73 0.45
N ARG A 195 5.66 -20.24 -0.57
CA ARG A 195 4.46 -20.90 -1.07
C ARG A 195 4.78 -22.24 -1.75
N ASN A 196 5.84 -22.29 -2.54
CA ASN A 196 6.29 -23.54 -3.18
C ASN A 196 6.75 -24.55 -2.13
N ARG A 197 7.39 -24.10 -1.03
CA ARG A 197 7.75 -24.96 0.10
C ARG A 197 6.53 -25.52 0.82
N ILE A 198 5.48 -24.71 1.01
CA ILE A 198 4.21 -25.22 1.57
C ILE A 198 3.62 -26.30 0.68
N ARG A 199 3.60 -26.10 -0.64
CA ARG A 199 3.07 -27.03 -1.64
C ARG A 199 3.85 -28.35 -1.72
N SER A 200 5.18 -28.26 -1.84
CA SER A 200 6.04 -29.39 -2.18
C SER A 200 6.57 -30.17 -0.98
N GLN A 201 6.61 -29.56 0.21
CA GLN A 201 7.20 -30.15 1.41
C GLN A 201 6.20 -30.21 2.56
N ILE A 202 5.70 -29.08 3.04
CA ILE A 202 4.95 -29.00 4.30
C ILE A 202 3.59 -29.71 4.19
N LEU A 203 2.81 -29.42 3.17
CA LEU A 203 1.47 -29.98 3.01
C LEU A 203 1.50 -31.50 2.74
N PRO A 204 2.41 -32.01 1.90
CA PRO A 204 2.60 -33.46 1.74
C PRO A 204 3.01 -34.14 3.05
N GLU A 205 3.97 -33.60 3.79
CA GLU A 205 4.43 -34.16 5.06
C GLU A 205 3.29 -34.20 6.11
N ILE A 206 2.49 -33.15 6.22
CA ILE A 206 1.32 -33.12 7.10
C ILE A 206 0.30 -34.20 6.67
N ARG A 207 0.07 -34.36 5.37
CA ARG A 207 -0.84 -35.41 4.85
C ARG A 207 -0.36 -36.83 5.17
N GLU A 208 0.94 -37.06 5.09
CA GLU A 208 1.53 -38.37 5.31
C GLU A 208 1.66 -38.71 6.80
N GLN A 209 2.17 -37.76 7.59
CA GLN A 209 2.59 -38.06 8.97
C GLN A 209 1.54 -37.67 10.02
N VAL A 210 0.62 -36.75 9.72
CA VAL A 210 -0.37 -36.28 10.69
C VAL A 210 -1.78 -36.73 10.33
N ASN A 211 -2.25 -36.36 9.12
CA ASN A 211 -3.62 -36.67 8.72
C ASN A 211 -3.77 -36.60 7.18
N LYS A 212 -4.12 -37.71 6.56
CA LYS A 212 -4.37 -37.79 5.10
C LYS A 212 -5.39 -36.74 4.60
N ARG A 213 -6.34 -36.35 5.46
CA ARG A 213 -7.37 -35.35 5.16
C ARG A 213 -7.00 -33.94 5.60
N ALA A 214 -5.75 -33.66 5.92
CA ALA A 214 -5.30 -32.35 6.41
C ALA A 214 -5.69 -31.21 5.46
N GLY A 215 -5.55 -31.40 4.15
CA GLY A 215 -5.96 -30.41 3.15
C GLY A 215 -7.44 -30.06 3.24
N GLU A 216 -8.32 -31.04 3.38
CA GLU A 216 -9.78 -30.85 3.55
C GLU A 216 -10.09 -30.12 4.87
N ASN A 217 -9.43 -30.51 5.95
CA ASN A 217 -9.62 -29.89 7.26
C ASN A 217 -9.17 -28.42 7.28
N ILE A 218 -8.06 -28.10 6.61
CA ILE A 218 -7.59 -26.72 6.44
C ILE A 218 -8.62 -25.87 5.68
N LEU A 219 -9.19 -26.42 4.60
CA LEU A 219 -10.22 -25.74 3.82
C LEU A 219 -11.48 -25.51 4.65
N HIS A 220 -11.92 -26.53 5.40
CA HIS A 220 -13.10 -26.39 6.28
C HIS A 220 -12.87 -25.31 7.36
N ALA A 221 -11.70 -25.30 8.00
CA ALA A 221 -11.35 -24.25 8.95
C ALA A 221 -11.35 -22.85 8.29
N GLY A 222 -10.84 -22.76 7.07
CA GLY A 222 -10.88 -21.53 6.28
C GLY A 222 -12.29 -21.07 5.94
N GLU A 223 -13.19 -21.98 5.57
CA GLU A 223 -14.61 -21.68 5.32
C GLU A 223 -15.30 -21.15 6.58
N MET A 224 -15.05 -21.78 7.72
CA MET A 224 -15.59 -21.30 9.00
C MET A 224 -15.06 -19.90 9.35
N ALA A 225 -13.77 -19.65 9.15
CA ALA A 225 -13.15 -18.34 9.36
C ALA A 225 -13.76 -17.28 8.43
N ALA A 226 -14.00 -17.60 7.15
CA ALA A 226 -14.63 -16.70 6.19
C ALA A 226 -16.08 -16.36 6.58
N GLN A 227 -16.86 -17.35 7.05
CA GLN A 227 -18.23 -17.12 7.52
C GLN A 227 -18.27 -16.25 8.78
N ALA A 228 -17.35 -16.50 9.71
CA ALA A 228 -17.22 -15.69 10.92
C ALA A 228 -16.81 -14.25 10.58
N ASP A 229 -15.83 -14.04 9.68
CA ASP A 229 -15.42 -12.72 9.19
C ASP A 229 -16.62 -11.98 8.55
N GLU A 230 -17.39 -12.66 7.71
CA GLU A 230 -18.56 -12.07 7.06
C GLU A 230 -19.66 -11.67 8.07
N TYR A 231 -19.89 -12.51 9.07
CA TYR A 231 -20.86 -12.20 10.13
C TYR A 231 -20.42 -10.97 10.92
N LEU A 232 -19.15 -10.91 11.35
CA LEU A 232 -18.61 -9.79 12.13
C LEU A 232 -18.58 -8.48 11.29
N GLU A 233 -18.26 -8.57 10.01
CA GLU A 233 -18.33 -7.42 9.10
C GLU A 233 -19.78 -6.90 8.96
N LYS A 234 -20.79 -7.78 8.88
CA LYS A 234 -22.21 -7.39 8.85
C LYS A 234 -22.65 -6.71 10.16
N GLN A 235 -22.23 -7.24 11.32
CA GLN A 235 -22.51 -6.61 12.61
C GLN A 235 -21.89 -5.21 12.68
N ALA A 236 -20.62 -5.08 12.33
CA ALA A 236 -19.93 -3.79 12.31
C ALA A 236 -20.60 -2.78 11.35
N GLU A 237 -21.06 -3.25 10.19
CA GLU A 237 -21.80 -2.41 9.25
C GLU A 237 -23.15 -1.94 9.82
N GLY A 238 -23.86 -2.82 10.50
CA GLY A 238 -25.11 -2.51 11.17
C GLY A 238 -24.94 -1.40 12.21
N ILE A 239 -23.90 -1.51 13.05
CA ILE A 239 -23.58 -0.51 14.06
C ILE A 239 -23.23 0.83 13.41
N LEU A 240 -22.40 0.83 12.38
CA LEU A 240 -22.05 2.07 11.67
C LEU A 240 -23.26 2.70 10.98
N LYS A 241 -24.17 1.92 10.40
CA LYS A 241 -25.42 2.45 9.81
C LYS A 241 -26.31 3.10 10.85
N ALA A 242 -26.43 2.49 12.05
CA ALA A 242 -27.32 2.96 13.11
C ALA A 242 -26.73 4.12 13.92
N ARG A 243 -25.43 4.12 14.17
CA ARG A 243 -24.78 4.99 15.16
C ARG A 243 -23.50 5.67 14.65
N GLY A 244 -23.17 5.51 13.36
CA GLY A 244 -22.00 6.13 12.72
C GLY A 244 -22.23 7.59 12.42
N VAL A 245 -21.16 8.38 12.54
CA VAL A 245 -21.12 9.76 12.07
C VAL A 245 -20.54 9.76 10.66
N TRP A 246 -21.31 10.31 9.72
CA TRP A 246 -21.03 10.22 8.31
C TRP A 246 -20.64 11.59 7.77
N GLU A 247 -19.47 11.66 7.12
CA GLU A 247 -19.03 12.82 6.39
C GLU A 247 -19.02 12.55 4.88
N ARG A 248 -19.25 13.57 4.07
CA ARG A 248 -19.03 13.49 2.62
C ARG A 248 -17.56 13.79 2.32
N ASP A 249 -16.95 12.98 1.48
CA ASP A 249 -15.62 13.28 0.93
C ASP A 249 -15.70 14.31 -0.19
N LYS A 250 -14.53 14.70 -0.75
CA LYS A 250 -14.45 15.67 -1.85
C LYS A 250 -15.21 15.22 -3.11
N ALA A 251 -15.41 13.90 -3.28
CA ALA A 251 -16.20 13.32 -4.37
C ALA A 251 -17.69 13.19 -4.05
N GLY A 252 -18.15 13.68 -2.87
CA GLY A 252 -19.54 13.63 -2.44
C GLY A 252 -19.97 12.31 -1.83
N THR A 253 -19.09 11.29 -1.74
CA THR A 253 -19.40 9.98 -1.18
C THR A 253 -19.52 10.04 0.34
N LYS A 254 -20.62 9.52 0.90
CA LYS A 254 -20.77 9.40 2.36
C LYS A 254 -19.84 8.31 2.90
N ARG A 255 -19.04 8.66 3.90
CA ARG A 255 -18.13 7.73 4.58
C ARG A 255 -18.28 7.83 6.09
N ALA A 256 -18.34 6.67 6.77
CA ALA A 256 -18.41 6.61 8.22
C ALA A 256 -17.03 6.93 8.81
N ARG A 257 -16.88 8.08 9.44
CA ARG A 257 -15.60 8.53 10.00
C ARG A 257 -15.59 8.62 11.51
N GLY A 258 -16.74 8.64 12.14
CA GLY A 258 -16.92 8.69 13.57
C GLY A 258 -17.97 7.71 14.06
N VAL A 259 -17.92 7.39 15.34
CA VAL A 259 -18.94 6.57 16.00
C VAL A 259 -19.01 6.93 17.49
N GLY A 260 -20.21 6.89 18.06
CA GLY A 260 -20.44 7.18 19.46
C GLY A 260 -19.63 6.25 20.38
N ALA A 261 -18.83 6.81 21.26
CA ALA A 261 -17.97 6.03 22.14
C ALA A 261 -18.73 5.10 23.08
N LYS A 262 -19.87 5.59 23.64
CA LYS A 262 -20.76 4.75 24.47
C LYS A 262 -21.31 3.54 23.68
N ALA A 263 -21.59 3.74 22.38
CA ALA A 263 -22.06 2.66 21.52
C ALA A 263 -20.98 1.58 21.31
N LEU A 264 -19.71 2.01 21.10
CA LEU A 264 -18.59 1.08 20.96
C LEU A 264 -18.24 0.35 22.27
N LEU A 265 -18.33 1.04 23.40
CA LEU A 265 -18.07 0.44 24.73
C LEU A 265 -19.11 -0.59 25.15
N ALA A 266 -20.30 -0.56 24.55
CA ALA A 266 -21.35 -1.55 24.78
C ALA A 266 -21.18 -2.83 23.95
N GLU A 267 -20.28 -2.83 22.97
CA GLU A 267 -20.03 -3.97 22.11
C GLU A 267 -18.84 -4.80 22.61
N ASP A 268 -18.83 -6.09 22.29
CA ASP A 268 -17.70 -6.97 22.53
C ASP A 268 -16.45 -6.47 21.80
N ASP A 269 -15.27 -6.76 22.35
CA ASP A 269 -13.97 -6.30 21.83
C ASP A 269 -13.79 -6.65 20.35
N ILE A 270 -14.19 -7.84 19.95
CA ILE A 270 -14.07 -8.27 18.55
C ILE A 270 -14.93 -7.42 17.63
N ILE A 271 -16.17 -7.12 18.00
CA ILE A 271 -17.09 -6.28 17.23
C ILE A 271 -16.55 -4.85 17.17
N ARG A 272 -16.09 -4.31 18.29
CA ARG A 272 -15.45 -2.99 18.39
C ARG A 272 -14.31 -2.85 17.42
N ASN A 273 -13.42 -3.85 17.37
CA ASN A 273 -12.28 -3.88 16.47
C ASN A 273 -12.71 -3.93 14.99
N TYR A 274 -13.75 -4.67 14.64
CA TYR A 274 -14.30 -4.69 13.29
C TYR A 274 -14.90 -3.34 12.88
N VAL A 275 -15.61 -2.66 13.79
CA VAL A 275 -16.16 -1.30 13.55
C VAL A 275 -15.02 -0.32 13.27
N ILE A 276 -13.99 -0.29 14.12
CA ILE A 276 -12.82 0.60 13.96
C ILE A 276 -12.09 0.29 12.65
N ARG A 277 -11.85 -0.97 12.34
CA ARG A 277 -11.23 -1.40 11.09
C ARG A 277 -12.02 -0.95 9.87
N ARG A 278 -13.34 -1.01 9.94
CA ARG A 278 -14.22 -0.56 8.86
C ARG A 278 -14.21 0.97 8.71
N MET A 279 -14.13 1.71 9.81
CA MET A 279 -13.92 3.16 9.81
C MET A 279 -12.57 3.52 9.15
N ILE A 280 -11.48 2.84 9.51
CA ILE A 280 -10.17 3.04 8.88
C ILE A 280 -10.27 2.84 7.37
N ARG A 281 -10.90 1.73 6.92
CA ARG A 281 -11.10 1.44 5.49
C ARG A 281 -11.95 2.50 4.79
N SER A 282 -12.91 3.11 5.48
CA SER A 282 -13.73 4.17 4.89
C SER A 282 -12.97 5.48 4.64
N VAL A 283 -11.87 5.71 5.36
CA VAL A 283 -11.01 6.89 5.20
C VAL A 283 -9.86 6.61 4.23
N ASN A 284 -9.33 5.37 4.24
CA ASN A 284 -8.26 4.92 3.37
C ASN A 284 -8.58 3.53 2.83
N GLU A 285 -8.85 3.41 1.54
CA GLU A 285 -9.22 2.13 0.90
C GLU A 285 -8.14 1.07 1.02
N SER A 286 -6.86 1.50 1.00
CA SER A 286 -5.74 0.61 1.25
C SER A 286 -5.62 0.32 2.75
N MET A 287 -5.68 -0.96 3.09
CA MET A 287 -5.40 -1.45 4.45
C MET A 287 -3.94 -1.93 4.59
N LYS A 288 -3.08 -1.58 3.63
CA LYS A 288 -1.65 -1.89 3.69
C LYS A 288 -1.07 -1.27 4.96
N ASP A 289 -0.24 -2.02 5.65
CA ASP A 289 0.43 -1.63 6.90
C ASP A 289 -0.49 -1.42 8.12
N ILE A 290 -1.82 -1.58 8.00
CA ILE A 290 -2.76 -1.57 9.14
C ILE A 290 -2.80 -2.96 9.77
N THR A 291 -2.19 -3.09 10.93
CA THR A 291 -2.18 -4.32 11.76
C THR A 291 -3.25 -4.30 12.83
N MET A 292 -3.47 -5.43 13.52
CA MET A 292 -4.38 -5.51 14.67
C MET A 292 -3.94 -4.56 15.79
N THR A 293 -2.65 -4.44 16.04
CA THR A 293 -2.09 -3.51 17.05
C THR A 293 -2.53 -2.06 16.82
N HIS A 294 -2.63 -1.63 15.57
CA HIS A 294 -3.12 -0.28 15.24
C HIS A 294 -4.61 -0.12 15.56
N VAL A 295 -5.42 -1.17 15.29
CA VAL A 295 -6.86 -1.18 15.61
C VAL A 295 -7.07 -1.17 17.13
N GLU A 296 -6.33 -2.00 17.86
CA GLU A 296 -6.36 -2.06 19.34
C GLU A 296 -5.91 -0.75 19.99
N SER A 297 -4.87 -0.11 19.43
CA SER A 297 -4.42 1.21 19.88
C SER A 297 -5.50 2.29 19.71
N ALA A 298 -6.24 2.25 18.61
CA ALA A 298 -7.39 3.13 18.40
C ALA A 298 -8.54 2.80 19.36
N ALA A 299 -8.81 1.50 19.63
CA ALA A 299 -9.82 1.05 20.59
C ALA A 299 -9.50 1.49 22.02
N ALA A 300 -8.21 1.45 22.42
CA ALA A 300 -7.76 1.88 23.73
C ALA A 300 -8.09 3.35 24.06
N LEU A 301 -8.22 4.21 23.04
CA LEU A 301 -8.65 5.60 23.23
C LEU A 301 -10.05 5.72 23.84
N LEU A 302 -10.91 4.72 23.69
CA LEU A 302 -12.26 4.71 24.26
C LEU A 302 -12.26 4.76 25.80
N PHE A 303 -11.23 4.19 26.43
CA PHE A 303 -11.05 4.14 27.87
C PHE A 303 -10.28 5.35 28.42
N GLY A 304 -9.80 6.23 27.53
CA GLY A 304 -9.05 7.43 27.89
C GLY A 304 -9.88 8.70 27.94
N SER A 305 -9.23 9.80 28.39
CA SER A 305 -9.82 11.13 28.38
C SER A 305 -10.05 11.66 26.95
N SER A 306 -11.02 12.53 26.78
CA SER A 306 -11.24 13.27 25.53
C SER A 306 -10.00 14.09 25.14
N GLY A 307 -9.77 14.23 23.82
CA GLY A 307 -8.62 14.93 23.26
C GLY A 307 -7.39 14.05 23.01
N ARG A 308 -7.38 12.80 23.46
CA ARG A 308 -6.31 11.85 23.12
C ARG A 308 -6.40 11.41 21.68
N GLN A 309 -5.24 11.17 21.09
CA GLN A 309 -5.11 10.66 19.73
C GLN A 309 -3.98 9.65 19.61
N VAL A 310 -4.05 8.81 18.60
CA VAL A 310 -3.00 7.87 18.21
C VAL A 310 -2.78 7.95 16.71
N ASP A 311 -1.51 7.95 16.31
CA ASP A 311 -1.11 7.91 14.91
C ASP A 311 -1.32 6.49 14.35
N LEU A 312 -1.86 6.42 13.14
CA LEU A 312 -2.06 5.19 12.38
C LEU A 312 -1.26 5.28 11.08
N PRO A 313 -0.88 4.14 10.47
CA PRO A 313 -0.24 4.15 9.15
C PRO A 313 -1.03 4.90 8.08
N CYS A 314 -0.39 5.17 6.94
CA CYS A 314 -0.98 5.88 5.79
C CYS A 314 -1.46 7.30 6.11
N GLY A 315 -0.80 7.99 7.06
CA GLY A 315 -1.15 9.35 7.43
C GLY A 315 -2.54 9.49 8.05
N LEU A 316 -2.99 8.46 8.77
CA LEU A 316 -4.24 8.48 9.51
C LEU A 316 -4.01 8.77 10.99
N ILE A 317 -5.04 9.28 11.66
CA ILE A 317 -5.11 9.40 13.12
C ILE A 317 -6.46 8.89 13.62
N ALA A 318 -6.44 8.23 14.77
CA ALA A 318 -7.63 8.01 15.57
C ALA A 318 -7.69 9.06 16.68
N VAL A 319 -8.83 9.70 16.85
CA VAL A 319 -9.02 10.81 17.81
C VAL A 319 -10.25 10.57 18.67
N ARG A 320 -10.09 10.69 20.00
CA ARG A 320 -11.16 10.65 20.97
C ARG A 320 -11.69 12.06 21.21
N THR A 321 -12.91 12.35 20.78
CA THR A 321 -13.62 13.60 21.07
C THR A 321 -14.62 13.40 22.23
N PRO A 322 -15.22 14.46 22.79
CA PRO A 322 -16.30 14.29 23.76
C PRO A 322 -17.45 13.52 23.11
N GLY A 323 -17.66 12.27 23.56
CA GLY A 323 -18.76 11.40 23.07
C GLY A 323 -18.43 10.49 21.90
N GLU A 324 -17.37 10.68 21.12
CA GLU A 324 -17.12 9.95 19.86
C GLU A 324 -15.67 9.53 19.67
N LEU A 325 -15.45 8.44 18.91
CA LEU A 325 -14.16 8.06 18.32
C LEU A 325 -14.18 8.39 16.82
N TRP A 326 -13.13 9.05 16.34
CA TRP A 326 -12.99 9.45 14.94
C TRP A 326 -11.74 8.85 14.31
N ILE A 327 -11.86 8.48 13.04
CA ILE A 327 -10.72 8.18 12.16
C ILE A 327 -10.64 9.31 11.12
N LYS A 328 -9.50 9.99 11.06
CA LYS A 328 -9.28 11.12 10.16
C LYS A 328 -7.96 10.93 9.42
N LYS A 329 -7.84 11.50 8.24
CA LYS A 329 -6.49 11.74 7.70
C LYS A 329 -5.81 12.68 8.69
N LYS A 330 -4.61 12.29 9.15
CA LYS A 330 -3.73 13.24 9.81
C LYS A 330 -3.76 14.41 8.83
N LYS A 331 -4.21 15.58 9.27
CA LYS A 331 -3.81 16.76 8.53
C LYS A 331 -2.30 16.61 8.51
N THR A 332 -1.73 16.05 7.45
CA THR A 332 -0.53 16.63 6.95
C THR A 332 -0.88 18.10 7.13
N GLU A 333 -0.17 18.82 7.99
CA GLU A 333 0.07 20.16 7.57
C GLU A 333 0.45 19.91 6.11
N GLU A 334 -0.57 19.88 5.21
CA GLU A 334 -0.33 20.44 3.92
C GLU A 334 0.49 21.62 4.35
N LEU A 335 1.68 21.71 3.85
CA LEU A 335 2.10 22.97 3.34
C LEU A 335 0.91 23.50 2.49
N VAL A 336 -0.24 23.80 3.14
CA VAL A 336 -0.82 25.06 2.94
C VAL A 336 0.43 25.89 3.16
N ASP A 337 1.06 26.35 2.06
CA ASP A 337 1.28 27.76 1.99
C ASP A 337 0.01 28.38 2.57
N LYS A 338 -0.10 28.41 3.89
CA LYS A 338 -0.34 29.66 4.54
C LYS A 338 0.83 30.43 3.94
N GLU A 339 0.57 31.15 2.86
CA GLU A 339 1.13 32.46 2.76
C GLU A 339 0.99 32.91 4.21
N LYS A 340 2.10 32.65 4.96
CA LYS A 340 2.18 33.19 6.31
C LYS A 340 2.10 34.65 5.95
N ASP A 341 1.01 35.34 6.32
CA ASP A 341 0.71 36.72 5.99
C ASP A 341 1.85 37.69 6.35
N PHE A 342 3.01 37.12 6.62
CA PHE A 342 4.26 37.80 6.89
C PHE A 342 5.18 37.59 5.69
N PRO A 343 5.42 38.63 4.86
CA PRO A 343 6.36 38.50 3.76
C PRO A 343 7.75 38.13 4.30
N LEU A 344 8.39 37.13 3.71
CA LEU A 344 9.77 36.81 4.03
C LEU A 344 10.65 38.03 3.70
N PRO A 345 11.59 38.37 4.58
CA PRO A 345 12.49 39.46 4.32
C PRO A 345 13.36 39.15 3.09
N LYS A 346 13.56 40.18 2.25
CA LYS A 346 14.51 40.08 1.16
C LYS A 346 15.91 40.19 1.74
N LEU A 347 16.78 39.28 1.35
CA LEU A 347 18.19 39.24 1.71
C LEU A 347 19.03 39.47 0.47
N ASP A 348 19.96 40.40 0.55
CA ASP A 348 20.99 40.58 -0.45
C ASP A 348 22.19 39.71 -0.09
N PHE A 349 22.74 38.99 -1.10
CA PHE A 349 23.87 38.10 -0.96
C PHE A 349 25.05 38.63 -1.75
N LYS A 350 26.24 38.71 -1.12
CA LYS A 350 27.49 39.06 -1.78
C LYS A 350 28.53 38.03 -1.40
N VAL A 351 29.16 37.40 -2.41
CA VAL A 351 30.27 36.46 -2.22
C VAL A 351 31.55 37.13 -2.63
N PHE A 352 32.56 37.04 -1.77
CA PHE A 352 33.89 37.66 -2.05
C PHE A 352 35.00 36.89 -1.31
N PRO A 353 36.29 37.02 -1.82
CA PRO A 353 37.44 36.43 -1.15
C PRO A 353 37.66 37.06 0.24
N TYR A 354 37.91 36.22 1.24
CA TYR A 354 38.23 36.70 2.60
C TYR A 354 39.71 37.00 2.75
N LYS A 355 40.03 38.17 3.34
CA LYS A 355 41.39 38.50 3.75
C LYS A 355 41.51 38.47 5.27
N LYS A 356 42.46 37.66 5.80
CA LYS A 356 42.67 37.53 7.24
C LYS A 356 42.86 38.89 7.90
N GLY A 357 42.13 39.21 8.96
CA GLY A 357 42.15 40.48 9.64
C GLY A 357 41.13 41.50 9.12
N GLN A 358 40.27 41.16 8.16
CA GLN A 358 39.20 41.99 7.67
C GLN A 358 38.10 42.12 8.76
N GLU A 359 37.62 43.31 9.03
CA GLU A 359 36.68 43.60 10.08
C GLU A 359 35.29 43.02 9.73
N ILE A 360 34.75 42.13 10.59
CA ILE A 360 33.46 41.49 10.39
C ILE A 360 32.37 42.41 10.94
N PRO A 361 31.30 42.74 10.17
CA PRO A 361 30.23 43.57 10.65
C PRO A 361 29.55 43.02 11.89
N LYS A 362 29.41 43.81 12.95
CA LYS A 362 28.80 43.43 14.23
C LYS A 362 27.31 43.81 14.33
N ASN A 363 26.73 44.39 13.26
CA ASN A 363 25.33 44.84 13.29
C ASN A 363 24.35 43.64 13.21
N GLY A 364 23.10 43.84 13.60
CA GLY A 364 22.04 42.81 13.63
C GLY A 364 21.52 42.42 12.24
N TYR A 365 21.75 43.25 11.22
CA TYR A 365 21.13 43.11 9.90
C TYR A 365 22.08 42.64 8.80
N THR A 366 23.38 42.60 9.06
CA THR A 366 24.40 42.10 8.15
C THR A 366 25.23 41.02 8.84
N LYS A 367 25.34 39.85 8.27
CA LYS A 367 26.15 38.74 8.80
C LYS A 367 27.01 38.15 7.70
N TRP A 368 28.22 37.76 8.11
CA TRP A 368 29.19 37.07 7.24
C TRP A 368 29.29 35.61 7.66
N PHE A 369 29.34 34.72 6.67
CA PHE A 369 29.47 33.29 6.87
C PHE A 369 30.57 32.72 6.00
N ASP A 370 31.15 31.64 6.46
CA ASP A 370 32.12 30.85 5.74
C ASP A 370 31.43 30.14 4.58
N TYR A 371 31.64 30.64 3.35
CA TYR A 371 31.03 30.09 2.14
C TYR A 371 31.55 28.72 1.79
N ASP A 372 32.80 28.40 2.15
CA ASP A 372 33.46 27.13 1.86
C ASP A 372 32.81 25.97 2.60
N LYS A 373 32.05 26.25 3.69
CA LYS A 373 31.29 25.26 4.46
C LYS A 373 29.87 25.02 3.95
N ILE A 374 29.38 25.82 3.01
CA ILE A 374 28.04 25.70 2.44
C ILE A 374 28.10 24.75 1.25
N LYS A 375 27.37 23.65 1.31
CA LYS A 375 27.42 22.55 0.32
C LYS A 375 26.19 22.50 -0.59
N CYS A 376 25.07 23.10 -0.16
CA CYS A 376 23.80 23.05 -0.88
C CYS A 376 23.19 24.45 -0.99
N ALA A 377 22.09 24.56 -1.75
CA ALA A 377 21.36 25.81 -1.89
C ALA A 377 20.81 26.31 -0.55
N LEU A 378 20.94 27.62 -0.31
CA LEU A 378 20.37 28.28 0.86
C LEU A 378 18.90 28.64 0.61
N SER A 379 18.08 28.47 1.64
CA SER A 379 16.69 28.89 1.65
C SER A 379 16.41 29.89 2.76
N VAL A 380 15.63 30.94 2.43
CA VAL A 380 15.06 31.86 3.41
C VAL A 380 13.64 31.38 3.65
N ARG A 381 13.36 30.93 4.86
CA ARG A 381 12.07 30.33 5.20
C ARG A 381 11.75 30.46 6.68
N TYR A 382 10.56 30.11 7.07
CA TYR A 382 10.24 29.92 8.47
C TYR A 382 10.68 28.54 8.98
N ARG A 383 10.67 28.38 10.29
CA ARG A 383 11.05 27.17 11.00
C ARG A 383 10.25 25.94 10.52
N GLU A 384 10.97 24.83 10.37
CA GLU A 384 10.42 23.50 10.09
C GLU A 384 10.77 22.51 11.21
N THR A 385 10.02 21.39 11.26
CA THR A 385 10.32 20.32 12.23
C THR A 385 11.64 19.64 11.85
N GLY A 386 12.55 19.51 12.83
CA GLY A 386 13.88 18.94 12.60
C GLY A 386 14.98 19.97 12.38
N ASP A 387 14.66 21.25 12.24
CA ASP A 387 15.66 22.32 12.13
C ASP A 387 16.56 22.39 13.35
N TYR A 388 17.86 22.51 13.10
CA TYR A 388 18.87 22.59 14.15
C TYR A 388 19.97 23.59 13.81
N MET A 389 20.68 24.05 14.81
CA MET A 389 21.89 24.85 14.67
C MET A 389 23.03 24.23 15.52
N THR A 390 24.26 24.56 15.15
CA THR A 390 25.45 24.17 15.91
C THR A 390 25.79 25.28 16.92
N LEU A 391 26.02 24.90 18.19
CA LEU A 391 26.42 25.80 19.26
C LEU A 391 27.93 25.81 19.45
N ALA A 392 28.42 26.77 20.24
CA ALA A 392 29.80 26.78 20.72
C ALA A 392 30.15 25.46 21.42
N GLY A 393 31.27 24.83 21.03
CA GLY A 393 31.63 23.49 21.47
C GLY A 393 31.14 22.35 20.57
N GLY A 394 30.51 22.62 19.42
CA GLY A 394 30.17 21.64 18.38
C GLY A 394 28.86 20.89 18.60
N GLY A 395 28.15 21.13 19.70
CA GLY A 395 26.85 20.49 19.98
C GLY A 395 25.73 20.99 19.09
N LYS A 396 24.82 20.08 18.67
CA LYS A 396 23.63 20.42 17.89
C LYS A 396 22.46 20.73 18.83
N LYS A 397 21.69 21.78 18.51
CA LYS A 397 20.47 22.16 19.23
C LYS A 397 19.34 22.40 18.26
N THR A 398 18.16 21.86 18.50
CA THR A 398 17.00 22.14 17.66
C THR A 398 16.58 23.61 17.76
N ILE A 399 16.12 24.19 16.65
CA ILE A 399 15.67 25.59 16.62
C ILE A 399 14.51 25.82 17.61
N LYS A 400 13.64 24.80 17.80
CA LYS A 400 12.59 24.85 18.82
C LYS A 400 13.16 25.01 20.24
N ALA A 401 14.16 24.22 20.59
CA ALA A 401 14.79 24.31 21.92
C ALA A 401 15.57 25.62 22.08
N PHE A 402 16.26 26.07 21.03
CA PHE A 402 16.94 27.36 21.01
C PHE A 402 15.97 28.53 21.30
N MET A 403 14.84 28.58 20.59
CA MET A 403 13.84 29.66 20.77
C MET A 403 13.18 29.64 22.17
N ILE A 404 13.07 28.45 22.77
CA ILE A 404 12.57 28.32 24.15
C ILE A 404 13.58 28.92 25.14
N ASP A 405 14.85 28.58 24.98
CA ASP A 405 15.91 29.05 25.88
C ASP A 405 16.14 30.58 25.77
N GLU A 406 16.01 31.14 24.56
CA GLU A 406 16.02 32.59 24.32
C GLU A 406 14.74 33.29 24.80
N LYS A 407 13.82 32.54 25.43
CA LYS A 407 12.52 33.01 25.96
C LYS A 407 11.65 33.73 24.92
N ILE A 408 11.76 33.34 23.65
CA ILE A 408 10.91 33.88 22.57
C ILE A 408 9.46 33.41 22.81
N PRO A 409 8.48 34.31 22.82
CA PRO A 409 7.08 33.97 23.00
C PRO A 409 6.60 32.97 21.95
N LYS A 410 5.74 32.00 22.34
CA LYS A 410 5.27 30.93 21.45
C LYS A 410 4.65 31.47 20.15
N GLU A 411 3.95 32.58 20.22
CA GLU A 411 3.24 33.23 19.11
C GLU A 411 4.20 33.91 18.11
N GLU A 412 5.42 34.26 18.51
CA GLU A 412 6.44 34.89 17.68
C GLU A 412 7.35 33.85 17.00
N ARG A 413 7.52 32.63 17.57
CA ARG A 413 8.43 31.61 17.07
C ARG A 413 8.15 31.20 15.63
N GLU A 414 6.89 31.24 15.22
CA GLU A 414 6.46 30.88 13.87
C GLU A 414 6.65 32.04 12.86
N LYS A 415 6.97 33.22 13.33
CA LYS A 415 7.11 34.45 12.52
C LYS A 415 8.58 34.82 12.30
N ILE A 416 9.51 34.18 12.96
CA ILE A 416 10.95 34.47 12.85
C ILE A 416 11.50 33.74 11.62
N PRO A 417 11.98 34.48 10.60
CA PRO A 417 12.57 33.87 9.42
C PRO A 417 13.96 33.33 9.71
N LEU A 418 14.35 32.31 8.96
CA LEU A 418 15.61 31.61 9.08
C LEU A 418 16.31 31.60 7.73
N VAL A 419 17.65 31.54 7.75
CA VAL A 419 18.45 31.13 6.60
C VAL A 419 18.99 29.72 6.88
N ALA A 420 18.70 28.78 6.03
CA ALA A 420 19.03 27.37 6.25
C ALA A 420 19.60 26.69 5.00
N GLU A 421 20.49 25.74 5.22
CA GLU A 421 20.97 24.72 4.28
C GLU A 421 20.30 23.39 4.64
N GLY A 422 19.22 23.04 3.93
CA GLY A 422 18.35 21.94 4.35
C GLY A 422 17.81 22.17 5.76
N SER A 423 18.03 21.23 6.69
CA SER A 423 17.64 21.35 8.10
C SER A 423 18.70 22.04 8.99
N HIS A 424 19.90 22.35 8.47
CA HIS A 424 20.93 23.03 9.24
C HIS A 424 20.79 24.55 9.08
N VAL A 425 20.39 25.24 10.15
CA VAL A 425 20.15 26.67 10.13
C VAL A 425 21.45 27.43 10.33
N LEU A 426 21.74 28.34 9.39
CA LEU A 426 22.88 29.25 9.44
C LEU A 426 22.60 30.44 10.34
N TRP A 427 21.39 31.00 10.18
CA TRP A 427 21.01 32.25 10.84
C TRP A 427 19.54 32.24 11.24
N VAL A 428 19.28 32.46 12.51
CA VAL A 428 17.98 32.84 13.03
C VAL A 428 17.93 34.37 12.96
N ILE A 429 17.24 34.93 11.99
CA ILE A 429 17.28 36.35 11.66
C ILE A 429 16.85 37.19 12.86
N GLY A 430 17.66 38.21 13.20
CA GLY A 430 17.45 39.03 14.37
C GLY A 430 17.99 38.45 15.69
N HIS A 431 18.45 37.18 15.68
CA HIS A 431 18.92 36.50 16.90
C HIS A 431 20.36 35.99 16.75
N ARG A 432 20.54 34.76 16.34
CA ARG A 432 21.86 34.08 16.42
C ARG A 432 22.25 33.38 15.12
N ILE A 433 23.54 33.30 14.88
CA ILE A 433 24.13 32.48 13.82
C ILE A 433 24.68 31.18 14.37
N SER A 434 24.68 30.13 13.55
CA SER A 434 25.27 28.82 13.87
C SER A 434 26.80 28.92 13.91
N GLU A 435 27.42 28.33 14.93
CA GLU A 435 28.87 28.31 15.09
C GLU A 435 29.58 27.57 13.93
N TYR A 436 28.91 26.59 13.33
CA TYR A 436 29.48 25.83 12.21
C TYR A 436 29.86 26.70 11.00
N TYR A 437 29.01 27.70 10.70
CA TYR A 437 29.22 28.57 9.53
C TYR A 437 29.98 29.86 9.84
N LYS A 438 30.51 30.00 11.04
CA LYS A 438 31.35 31.16 11.37
C LYS A 438 32.65 31.14 10.59
N ILE A 439 33.15 32.32 10.27
CA ILE A 439 34.44 32.56 9.66
C ILE A 439 35.54 32.11 10.65
N THR A 440 36.49 31.40 10.11
CA THR A 440 37.68 30.90 10.82
C THR A 440 38.95 31.33 10.08
N ASP A 441 40.11 31.02 10.67
CA ASP A 441 41.41 31.30 10.02
C ASP A 441 41.61 30.56 8.70
N ASP A 442 40.88 29.50 8.45
CA ASP A 442 40.94 28.66 7.25
C ASP A 442 39.92 29.07 6.18
N THR A 443 39.09 30.08 6.42
CA THR A 443 38.07 30.55 5.49
C THR A 443 38.74 31.32 4.32
N HIS A 444 38.45 30.92 3.09
CA HIS A 444 38.92 31.57 1.87
C HIS A 444 37.88 32.46 1.23
N THR A 445 36.63 32.05 1.29
CA THR A 445 35.50 32.74 0.67
C THR A 445 34.41 33.05 1.69
N VAL A 446 33.89 34.25 1.66
CA VAL A 446 32.82 34.71 2.56
C VAL A 446 31.58 35.02 1.76
N ILE A 447 30.44 34.62 2.31
CA ILE A 447 29.13 35.11 1.88
C ILE A 447 28.59 36.11 2.93
N GLN A 448 28.36 37.32 2.47
CA GLN A 448 27.65 38.35 3.22
C GLN A 448 26.17 38.23 2.94
N MET A 449 25.37 38.25 3.99
CA MET A 449 23.91 38.31 3.93
C MET A 449 23.44 39.58 4.63
N GLN A 450 22.68 40.39 3.90
CA GLN A 450 22.18 41.67 4.40
C GLN A 450 20.66 41.80 4.22
N LEU A 451 19.94 42.18 5.27
CA LEU A 451 18.51 42.46 5.22
C LEU A 451 18.25 43.75 4.43
N ASP A 452 17.37 43.63 3.42
CA ASP A 452 16.89 44.78 2.66
C ASP A 452 16.03 45.67 3.59
N GLY A 453 16.35 46.97 3.67
CA GLY A 453 15.67 47.96 4.53
C GLY A 453 16.31 48.25 5.87
N GLY A 454 17.42 47.62 6.24
CA GLY A 454 18.24 47.96 7.40
C GLY A 454 19.08 49.20 7.13
N LYS A 455 18.51 50.40 7.22
CA LYS A 455 19.29 51.67 7.23
C LYS A 455 20.19 51.66 8.46
N ASN A 456 21.49 51.90 8.24
CA ASN A 456 22.44 52.32 9.26
C ASN A 456 21.89 53.57 9.97
N ASN A 457 21.34 53.38 11.17
CA ASN A 457 21.35 54.48 12.15
C ASN A 457 22.61 54.28 12.99
N GLY A 458 23.49 55.25 12.85
CA GLY A 458 24.83 55.33 13.34
C GLY A 458 25.01 55.15 14.85
#